data_3c829340400910dd0e77b59bc3faf931
#
_entry.id   3c829340400910dd0e77b59bc3faf931
#
_cell.length_a   1.000
_cell.length_b   1.000
_cell.length_c   1.000
_cell.angle_alpha   90.00
_cell.angle_beta   90.00
_cell.angle_gamma   90.00
#
_symmetry.space_group_name_H-M   'P 1'
#
loop_
_entity.id
_entity.type
_entity.pdbx_description
1 polymer ?
#
loop_
_entity_poly.entity_id
_entity_poly.type
_entity_poly.pdbx_seq_one_letter_code
_entity_poly.pdbx_strand_id
1 'polypeptide(L)'
;FSDKELKEKIRLLIKSDIDTKMPERGQIGNNVKIINTKEITNCVINDFCEVNGASRLSDCTLLGSIHGNVYIGTGVIAENSIIAEGSSVINSVKIQDCFIGETCQLSNGFTASASVFFANSYMSNGEACAAFCGPFTASHHKSSLLIGGMFSFYNAGSATNFSNHAYKMGPMHWGILERGSKTASGAYLLMPATLGTYSVCFGKLMHHPDTRNLPFAYLIADGDKMFLIPGRNITTVGLYRDIKKWPKRDLRAPENRKSIVNLDWLSPFSVGEVLKGKKILENLREVTGDNVSQYLYHEYIIPATSLHKGIKYYDIALRIYMGAVLKRVLKRDPSITPPSTQIGLGDWDDLSGLLLPVSEEERIINDLKDGNIETIQELIERFENIDANYREYQWTWTYKMICDYYGISEITLEDANRIHEDYIKARRSWIAEIKKDAEKEFAMGDVEEEVFRNFVDSLDQEIDYEN
;
A
#
# COMPACT_ATOMS: atom_id res chain seq x y z
N PHE A 1 -11.47 11.31 -11.49
CA PHE A 1 -11.80 11.25 -12.94
C PHE A 1 -12.89 12.22 -13.38
N SER A 2 -13.68 12.79 -12.47
CA SER A 2 -14.76 13.72 -12.79
C SER A 2 -14.31 15.17 -12.94
N ASP A 3 -13.18 15.56 -12.34
CA ASP A 3 -12.68 16.93 -12.34
C ASP A 3 -11.86 17.21 -13.62
N LYS A 4 -12.55 17.73 -14.62
CA LYS A 4 -11.94 18.06 -15.92
C LYS A 4 -10.96 19.23 -15.84
N GLU A 5 -11.22 20.18 -14.96
CA GLU A 5 -10.37 21.37 -14.79
C GLU A 5 -9.04 20.97 -14.17
N LEU A 6 -9.05 20.24 -13.07
CA LEU A 6 -7.83 19.70 -12.43
C LEU A 6 -7.01 18.87 -13.40
N LYS A 7 -7.67 17.98 -14.15
CA LYS A 7 -7.01 17.14 -15.15
C LYS A 7 -6.28 17.96 -16.21
N GLU A 8 -6.90 19.01 -16.71
CA GLU A 8 -6.28 19.87 -17.73
C GLU A 8 -5.11 20.67 -17.14
N LYS A 9 -5.23 21.20 -15.92
CA LYS A 9 -4.13 21.88 -15.22
C LYS A 9 -2.92 20.96 -15.04
N ILE A 10 -3.11 19.77 -14.51
CA ILE A 10 -2.03 18.78 -14.34
C ILE A 10 -1.41 18.41 -15.69
N ARG A 11 -2.22 18.23 -16.72
CA ARG A 11 -1.72 17.95 -18.08
C ARG A 11 -0.83 19.05 -18.63
N LEU A 12 -1.20 20.31 -18.41
CA LEU A 12 -0.40 21.47 -18.83
C LEU A 12 0.92 21.55 -18.07
N LEU A 13 0.91 21.31 -16.76
CA LEU A 13 2.14 21.24 -15.95
C LEU A 13 3.09 20.15 -16.46
N ILE A 14 2.58 18.94 -16.67
CA ILE A 14 3.36 17.81 -17.19
C ILE A 14 3.92 18.15 -18.56
N LYS A 15 3.11 18.73 -19.44
CA LYS A 15 3.57 19.13 -20.78
C LYS A 15 4.69 20.17 -20.73
N SER A 16 4.55 21.20 -19.92
CA SER A 16 5.57 22.22 -19.73
C SER A 16 6.90 21.62 -19.22
N ASP A 17 6.81 20.70 -18.25
CA ASP A 17 7.99 20.02 -17.72
C ASP A 17 8.68 19.14 -18.78
N ILE A 18 7.90 18.38 -19.56
CA ILE A 18 8.43 17.56 -20.66
C ILE A 18 9.13 18.46 -21.71
N ASP A 19 8.48 19.55 -22.14
CA ASP A 19 9.03 20.44 -23.17
C ASP A 19 10.38 21.02 -22.75
N THR A 20 10.66 21.17 -21.46
CA THR A 20 11.96 21.65 -20.95
C THR A 20 13.04 20.57 -20.85
N LYS A 21 12.64 19.30 -20.71
CA LYS A 21 13.54 18.16 -20.45
C LYS A 21 13.78 17.28 -21.66
N MET A 22 12.94 17.37 -22.68
CA MET A 22 12.99 16.50 -23.84
C MET A 22 14.13 16.88 -24.76
N PRO A 23 15.13 16.03 -25.02
CA PRO A 23 16.21 16.32 -25.93
C PRO A 23 15.73 16.21 -27.40
N GLU A 24 16.37 16.94 -28.29
CA GLU A 24 16.11 16.86 -29.75
C GLU A 24 16.47 15.51 -30.37
N ARG A 25 17.33 14.73 -29.70
CA ARG A 25 17.83 13.42 -30.17
C ARG A 25 17.96 12.46 -29.00
N GLY A 26 18.03 11.18 -29.29
CA GLY A 26 18.45 10.18 -28.33
C GLY A 26 19.82 10.50 -27.72
N GLN A 27 20.00 10.19 -26.46
CA GLN A 27 21.23 10.47 -25.70
C GLN A 27 21.72 9.20 -25.01
N ILE A 28 23.05 9.08 -24.89
CA ILE A 28 23.71 8.03 -24.13
C ILE A 28 24.66 8.72 -23.14
N GLY A 29 24.45 8.48 -21.86
CA GLY A 29 25.23 9.04 -20.76
C GLY A 29 26.57 8.35 -20.54
N ASN A 30 27.21 8.68 -19.42
CA ASN A 30 28.51 8.13 -19.02
C ASN A 30 28.36 6.76 -18.35
N ASN A 31 29.40 5.95 -18.43
CA ASN A 31 29.45 4.62 -17.82
C ASN A 31 28.30 3.68 -18.26
N VAL A 32 27.73 3.93 -19.44
CA VAL A 32 26.71 3.08 -20.03
C VAL A 32 27.36 1.88 -20.71
N LYS A 33 26.75 0.70 -20.52
CA LYS A 33 27.14 -0.52 -21.23
C LYS A 33 26.01 -0.99 -22.13
N ILE A 34 26.27 -1.17 -23.42
CA ILE A 34 25.33 -1.73 -24.38
C ILE A 34 26.01 -2.95 -25.03
N ILE A 35 25.46 -4.14 -24.78
CA ILE A 35 26.07 -5.40 -25.17
C ILE A 35 25.00 -6.28 -25.85
N ASN A 36 25.31 -6.83 -27.01
CA ASN A 36 24.48 -7.78 -27.74
C ASN A 36 23.00 -7.35 -27.90
N THR A 37 22.73 -6.06 -27.92
CA THR A 37 21.38 -5.50 -28.07
C THR A 37 21.05 -5.35 -29.55
N LYS A 38 19.86 -5.80 -29.94
CA LYS A 38 19.49 -5.90 -31.34
C LYS A 38 19.08 -4.54 -31.94
N GLU A 39 18.29 -3.75 -31.18
CA GLU A 39 17.75 -2.48 -31.65
C GLU A 39 17.56 -1.48 -30.51
N ILE A 40 18.04 -0.25 -30.69
CA ILE A 40 17.78 0.90 -29.81
C ILE A 40 17.45 2.09 -30.70
N THR A 41 16.25 2.65 -30.56
CA THR A 41 15.77 3.76 -31.39
C THR A 41 15.18 4.85 -30.50
N ASN A 42 15.61 6.11 -30.71
CA ASN A 42 15.06 7.28 -30.04
C ASN A 42 14.98 7.17 -28.50
N CYS A 43 16.07 6.69 -27.88
CA CYS A 43 16.12 6.49 -26.43
C CYS A 43 17.01 7.52 -25.73
N VAL A 44 16.63 7.89 -24.50
CA VAL A 44 17.48 8.60 -23.55
C VAL A 44 17.99 7.60 -22.53
N ILE A 45 19.29 7.36 -22.52
CA ILE A 45 19.94 6.41 -21.61
C ILE A 45 20.89 7.21 -20.73
N ASN A 46 20.50 7.44 -19.47
CA ASN A 46 21.30 8.17 -18.51
C ASN A 46 22.51 7.36 -18.03
N ASP A 47 23.31 7.98 -17.19
CA ASP A 47 24.54 7.40 -16.66
C ASP A 47 24.30 6.05 -15.96
N PHE A 48 25.34 5.21 -15.94
CA PHE A 48 25.35 3.92 -15.23
C PHE A 48 24.26 2.92 -15.63
N CYS A 49 23.64 3.07 -16.82
CA CYS A 49 22.72 2.05 -17.33
C CYS A 49 23.47 0.90 -18.00
N GLU A 50 22.91 -0.30 -17.91
CA GLU A 50 23.40 -1.46 -18.63
C GLU A 50 22.26 -2.10 -19.44
N VAL A 51 22.46 -2.25 -20.75
CA VAL A 51 21.56 -2.94 -21.67
C VAL A 51 22.29 -4.14 -22.26
N ASN A 52 21.85 -5.34 -21.90
CA ASN A 52 22.55 -6.57 -22.26
C ASN A 52 21.61 -7.61 -22.88
N GLY A 53 21.63 -7.71 -24.18
CA GLY A 53 20.84 -8.68 -24.93
C GLY A 53 19.36 -8.32 -25.13
N ALA A 54 18.99 -7.06 -24.98
CA ALA A 54 17.63 -6.61 -25.28
C ALA A 54 17.27 -6.83 -26.74
N SER A 55 16.03 -7.20 -27.01
CA SER A 55 15.53 -7.35 -28.38
C SER A 55 15.21 -5.99 -29.03
N ARG A 56 14.54 -5.11 -28.29
CA ARG A 56 14.23 -3.75 -28.79
C ARG A 56 13.95 -2.79 -27.64
N LEU A 57 14.53 -1.59 -27.75
CA LEU A 57 14.16 -0.41 -26.99
C LEU A 57 13.78 0.69 -27.97
N SER A 58 12.56 1.22 -27.86
CA SER A 58 12.07 2.31 -28.70
C SER A 58 11.39 3.38 -27.87
N ASP A 59 11.76 4.63 -28.08
CA ASP A 59 11.16 5.76 -27.36
C ASP A 59 11.20 5.62 -25.84
N CYS A 60 12.29 5.08 -25.31
CA CYS A 60 12.46 4.78 -23.89
C CYS A 60 13.41 5.78 -23.21
N THR A 61 13.11 6.06 -21.93
CA THR A 61 14.02 6.81 -21.05
C THR A 61 14.48 5.90 -19.90
N LEU A 62 15.79 5.69 -19.79
CA LEU A 62 16.43 4.94 -18.70
C LEU A 62 17.11 5.93 -17.75
N LEU A 63 16.62 6.03 -16.52
CA LEU A 63 17.05 7.04 -15.55
C LEU A 63 18.08 6.47 -14.54
N GLY A 64 19.13 5.81 -15.02
CA GLY A 64 20.20 5.31 -14.16
C GLY A 64 21.01 6.42 -13.51
N SER A 65 21.65 6.11 -12.39
CA SER A 65 22.55 7.01 -11.66
C SER A 65 23.64 6.23 -10.91
N ILE A 66 24.55 6.95 -10.26
CA ILE A 66 25.55 6.34 -9.37
C ILE A 66 24.93 5.64 -8.15
N HIS A 67 23.72 6.05 -7.77
CA HIS A 67 22.98 5.46 -6.61
C HIS A 67 22.19 4.22 -6.99
N GLY A 68 21.88 4.05 -8.28
CA GLY A 68 21.15 2.89 -8.76
C GLY A 68 21.22 2.75 -10.29
N ASN A 69 21.90 1.71 -10.76
CA ASN A 69 21.92 1.40 -12.19
C ASN A 69 20.57 0.90 -12.68
N VAL A 70 20.23 1.19 -13.93
CA VAL A 70 19.13 0.53 -14.63
C VAL A 70 19.70 -0.64 -15.43
N TYR A 71 19.13 -1.83 -15.22
CA TYR A 71 19.55 -3.03 -15.94
C TYR A 71 18.44 -3.58 -16.85
N ILE A 72 18.73 -3.62 -18.15
CA ILE A 72 17.84 -4.20 -19.16
C ILE A 72 18.49 -5.47 -19.72
N GLY A 73 17.84 -6.62 -19.48
CA GLY A 73 18.40 -7.92 -19.80
C GLY A 73 17.90 -8.52 -21.12
N THR A 74 18.23 -9.78 -21.28
CA THR A 74 18.03 -10.56 -22.51
C THR A 74 16.56 -10.66 -22.91
N GLY A 75 16.31 -10.43 -24.21
CA GLY A 75 15.01 -10.64 -24.84
C GLY A 75 13.98 -9.56 -24.53
N VAL A 76 14.30 -8.53 -23.74
CA VAL A 76 13.40 -7.44 -23.37
C VAL A 76 12.96 -6.67 -24.60
N ILE A 77 11.67 -6.33 -24.64
CA ILE A 77 11.05 -5.38 -25.57
C ILE A 77 10.40 -4.29 -24.73
N ALA A 78 10.87 -3.03 -24.89
CA ALA A 78 10.29 -1.88 -24.23
C ALA A 78 9.99 -0.77 -25.24
N GLU A 79 8.79 -0.23 -25.18
CA GLU A 79 8.33 0.82 -26.07
C GLU A 79 7.67 1.95 -25.25
N ASN A 80 7.96 3.21 -25.63
CA ASN A 80 7.38 4.40 -25.02
C ASN A 80 7.30 4.31 -23.48
N SER A 81 8.43 3.99 -22.83
CA SER A 81 8.45 3.68 -21.41
C SER A 81 9.59 4.38 -20.69
N ILE A 82 9.35 4.72 -19.42
CA ILE A 82 10.35 5.31 -18.53
C ILE A 82 10.71 4.27 -17.47
N ILE A 83 12.01 4.04 -17.25
CA ILE A 83 12.52 3.09 -16.27
C ILE A 83 13.47 3.82 -15.33
N ALA A 84 13.07 3.91 -14.06
CA ALA A 84 13.80 4.65 -13.04
C ALA A 84 14.95 3.84 -12.43
N GLU A 85 15.80 4.54 -11.69
CA GLU A 85 17.04 4.02 -11.12
C GLU A 85 16.85 2.79 -10.22
N GLY A 86 17.86 1.96 -10.19
CA GLY A 86 17.87 0.71 -9.41
C GLY A 86 16.96 -0.39 -9.97
N SER A 87 16.25 -0.14 -11.07
CA SER A 87 15.29 -1.09 -11.62
C SER A 87 15.94 -2.09 -12.57
N SER A 88 15.41 -3.31 -12.57
CA SER A 88 15.83 -4.43 -13.40
C SER A 88 14.67 -4.96 -14.23
N VAL A 89 14.84 -4.99 -15.55
CA VAL A 89 13.85 -5.53 -16.50
C VAL A 89 14.56 -6.61 -17.33
N ILE A 90 14.19 -7.89 -17.11
CA ILE A 90 14.97 -9.01 -17.61
C ILE A 90 14.11 -10.16 -18.15
N ASN A 91 14.77 -11.07 -18.85
CA ASN A 91 14.20 -12.36 -19.25
C ASN A 91 12.89 -12.24 -20.03
N SER A 92 12.98 -11.60 -21.20
CA SER A 92 11.89 -11.50 -22.18
C SER A 92 10.62 -10.74 -21.69
N VAL A 93 10.77 -9.80 -20.77
CA VAL A 93 9.71 -8.86 -20.40
C VAL A 93 9.30 -8.01 -21.61
N LYS A 94 8.01 -7.71 -21.72
CA LYS A 94 7.46 -6.81 -22.74
C LYS A 94 6.66 -5.72 -22.07
N ILE A 95 7.05 -4.46 -22.25
CA ILE A 95 6.36 -3.29 -21.71
C ILE A 95 6.10 -2.25 -22.80
N GLN A 96 4.94 -1.63 -22.73
CA GLN A 96 4.54 -0.54 -23.61
C GLN A 96 3.75 0.52 -22.84
N ASP A 97 4.04 1.79 -23.09
CA ASP A 97 3.36 2.91 -22.42
C ASP A 97 3.41 2.81 -20.88
N CYS A 98 4.57 2.44 -20.33
CA CYS A 98 4.72 2.14 -18.90
C CYS A 98 5.68 3.10 -18.20
N PHE A 99 5.41 3.33 -16.92
CA PHE A 99 6.38 3.92 -15.98
C PHE A 99 6.82 2.85 -14.96
N ILE A 100 8.12 2.61 -14.89
CA ILE A 100 8.75 1.70 -13.95
C ILE A 100 9.53 2.55 -12.95
N GLY A 101 9.03 2.64 -11.73
CA GLY A 101 9.61 3.44 -10.64
C GLY A 101 10.90 2.87 -10.08
N GLU A 102 11.38 3.48 -9.00
CA GLU A 102 12.67 3.14 -8.38
C GLU A 102 12.72 1.69 -7.90
N THR A 103 13.83 1.01 -8.17
CA THR A 103 14.14 -0.33 -7.65
C THR A 103 13.09 -1.41 -7.95
N CYS A 104 12.32 -1.23 -9.02
CA CYS A 104 11.39 -2.24 -9.49
C CYS A 104 12.09 -3.42 -10.15
N GLN A 105 11.51 -4.59 -10.04
CA GLN A 105 12.02 -5.81 -10.67
C GLN A 105 10.92 -6.43 -11.54
N LEU A 106 11.15 -6.46 -12.86
CA LEU A 106 10.26 -7.09 -13.84
C LEU A 106 11.00 -8.23 -14.52
N SER A 107 10.40 -9.42 -14.55
CA SER A 107 11.13 -10.62 -15.04
C SER A 107 10.25 -11.70 -15.64
N ASN A 108 10.90 -12.67 -16.27
CA ASN A 108 10.33 -13.96 -16.68
C ASN A 108 9.10 -13.84 -17.60
N GLY A 109 9.21 -13.02 -18.64
CA GLY A 109 8.17 -12.88 -19.64
C GLY A 109 6.92 -12.10 -19.15
N PHE A 110 7.04 -11.36 -18.04
CA PHE A 110 5.97 -10.46 -17.60
C PHE A 110 5.63 -9.47 -18.73
N THR A 111 4.33 -9.20 -18.90
CA THR A 111 3.85 -8.24 -19.91
C THR A 111 3.08 -7.11 -19.27
N ALA A 112 3.29 -5.88 -19.72
CA ALA A 112 2.51 -4.74 -19.25
C ALA A 112 2.23 -3.73 -20.35
N SER A 113 1.04 -3.12 -20.30
CA SER A 113 0.66 -2.00 -21.15
C SER A 113 -0.07 -0.92 -20.38
N ALA A 114 0.17 0.35 -20.73
CA ALA A 114 -0.48 1.52 -20.15
C ALA A 114 -0.52 1.47 -18.60
N SER A 115 0.59 1.07 -17.97
CA SER A 115 0.64 0.77 -16.54
C SER A 115 1.76 1.51 -15.83
N VAL A 116 1.56 1.75 -14.53
CA VAL A 116 2.51 2.44 -13.66
C VAL A 116 2.91 1.51 -12.51
N PHE A 117 4.21 1.39 -12.25
CA PHE A 117 4.77 0.59 -11.18
C PHE A 117 5.63 1.49 -10.30
N PHE A 118 5.21 1.73 -9.06
CA PHE A 118 5.96 2.54 -8.11
C PHE A 118 7.04 1.73 -7.39
N ALA A 119 7.81 2.43 -6.57
CA ALA A 119 9.03 1.94 -5.94
C ALA A 119 8.91 0.53 -5.32
N ASN A 120 9.93 -0.29 -5.51
CA ASN A 120 10.04 -1.64 -4.98
C ASN A 120 8.94 -2.62 -5.45
N SER A 121 8.26 -2.33 -6.57
CA SER A 121 7.32 -3.28 -7.17
C SER A 121 8.05 -4.48 -7.77
N TYR A 122 7.50 -5.68 -7.56
CA TYR A 122 8.09 -6.94 -8.05
C TYR A 122 7.09 -7.69 -8.93
N MET A 123 7.36 -7.74 -10.23
CA MET A 123 6.50 -8.35 -11.23
C MET A 123 7.26 -9.47 -11.97
N SER A 124 6.68 -10.65 -11.98
CA SER A 124 7.29 -11.78 -12.68
C SER A 124 6.19 -12.69 -13.24
N ASN A 125 6.33 -13.12 -14.46
CA ASN A 125 5.28 -13.87 -15.17
C ASN A 125 3.93 -13.10 -15.17
N GLY A 126 2.91 -13.44 -15.78
CA GLY A 126 1.62 -12.75 -15.72
C GLY A 126 1.55 -11.47 -16.56
N GLU A 127 0.48 -10.69 -16.35
CA GLU A 127 0.13 -9.53 -17.16
C GLU A 127 -0.44 -8.40 -16.30
N ALA A 128 -0.12 -7.15 -16.68
CA ALA A 128 -0.80 -5.96 -16.19
C ALA A 128 -1.25 -5.06 -17.36
N CYS A 129 -2.45 -4.51 -17.26
CA CYS A 129 -3.00 -3.60 -18.26
C CYS A 129 -3.78 -2.48 -17.57
N ALA A 130 -3.47 -1.23 -17.89
CA ALA A 130 -4.08 -0.05 -17.28
C ALA A 130 -4.05 -0.10 -15.73
N ALA A 131 -3.00 -0.69 -15.16
CA ALA A 131 -2.84 -0.89 -13.74
C ALA A 131 -1.98 0.21 -13.11
N PHE A 132 -2.45 0.77 -11.99
CA PHE A 132 -1.70 1.69 -11.16
C PHE A 132 -1.17 0.91 -9.94
N CYS A 133 0.03 0.39 -10.06
CA CYS A 133 0.68 -0.39 -9.03
C CYS A 133 1.50 0.53 -8.12
N GLY A 134 0.96 0.88 -6.96
CA GLY A 134 1.66 1.63 -5.92
C GLY A 134 2.87 0.87 -5.34
N PRO A 135 3.62 1.48 -4.43
CA PRO A 135 4.88 0.91 -3.94
C PRO A 135 4.68 -0.49 -3.33
N PHE A 136 5.72 -1.30 -3.43
CA PHE A 136 5.74 -2.68 -2.92
C PHE A 136 4.65 -3.61 -3.48
N THR A 137 4.05 -3.27 -4.62
CA THR A 137 3.13 -4.19 -5.29
C THR A 137 3.90 -5.39 -5.82
N ALA A 138 3.43 -6.60 -5.48
CA ALA A 138 4.06 -7.85 -5.87
C ALA A 138 3.08 -8.78 -6.61
N SER A 139 3.46 -9.20 -7.82
CA SER A 139 2.80 -10.24 -8.60
C SER A 139 3.86 -11.09 -9.29
N HIS A 140 4.28 -12.19 -8.66
CA HIS A 140 5.44 -12.95 -9.13
C HIS A 140 5.15 -14.40 -9.50
N HIS A 141 3.88 -14.78 -9.51
CA HIS A 141 3.44 -16.10 -9.93
C HIS A 141 2.80 -16.09 -11.31
N LYS A 142 2.79 -17.24 -11.98
CA LYS A 142 2.15 -17.41 -13.29
C LYS A 142 0.63 -17.19 -13.24
N SER A 143 0.08 -16.85 -14.39
CA SER A 143 -1.37 -16.70 -14.63
C SER A 143 -2.05 -15.59 -13.83
N SER A 144 -1.30 -14.64 -13.30
CA SER A 144 -1.87 -13.45 -12.68
C SER A 144 -2.24 -12.41 -13.74
N LEU A 145 -3.45 -11.85 -13.64
CA LEU A 145 -3.97 -10.85 -14.54
C LEU A 145 -4.47 -9.64 -13.74
N LEU A 146 -3.72 -8.54 -13.82
CA LEU A 146 -4.02 -7.28 -13.16
C LEU A 146 -4.52 -6.28 -14.20
N ILE A 147 -5.84 -6.19 -14.37
CA ILE A 147 -6.45 -5.29 -15.33
C ILE A 147 -7.20 -4.18 -14.59
N GLY A 148 -6.78 -2.95 -14.83
CA GLY A 148 -7.36 -1.76 -14.23
C GLY A 148 -7.21 -1.70 -12.71
N GLY A 149 -7.39 -0.53 -12.15
CA GLY A 149 -7.40 -0.31 -10.72
C GLY A 149 -6.09 0.21 -10.13
N MET A 150 -6.20 0.62 -8.87
CA MET A 150 -5.11 1.15 -8.05
C MET A 150 -4.81 0.19 -6.92
N PHE A 151 -3.53 -0.08 -6.72
CA PHE A 151 -3.03 -0.97 -5.69
C PHE A 151 -1.93 -0.25 -4.90
N SER A 152 -1.73 -0.62 -3.63
CA SER A 152 -0.61 -0.10 -2.84
C SER A 152 -0.17 -1.17 -1.84
N PHE A 153 1.11 -1.47 -1.75
CA PHE A 153 1.64 -2.57 -0.92
C PHE A 153 0.89 -3.90 -1.14
N TYR A 154 0.40 -4.08 -2.33
CA TYR A 154 -0.48 -5.17 -2.71
C TYR A 154 0.32 -6.44 -3.04
N ASN A 155 -0.19 -7.60 -2.64
CA ASN A 155 0.40 -8.89 -3.01
C ASN A 155 -0.64 -9.79 -3.69
N ALA A 156 -0.42 -10.06 -4.98
CA ALA A 156 -1.23 -10.97 -5.77
C ALA A 156 -0.82 -12.42 -5.54
N GLY A 157 -1.75 -13.25 -5.13
CA GLY A 157 -1.60 -14.70 -5.15
C GLY A 157 -1.53 -15.25 -6.60
N SER A 158 -1.03 -16.46 -6.75
CA SER A 158 -0.97 -17.15 -8.05
C SER A 158 -2.35 -17.19 -8.71
N ALA A 159 -2.41 -16.96 -10.01
CA ALA A 159 -3.67 -16.97 -10.79
C ALA A 159 -4.73 -15.96 -10.29
N THR A 160 -4.33 -14.90 -9.64
CA THR A 160 -5.22 -13.76 -9.35
C THR A 160 -5.75 -13.18 -10.65
N ASN A 161 -7.08 -12.93 -10.70
CA ASN A 161 -7.74 -12.47 -11.91
C ASN A 161 -8.72 -11.33 -11.60
N PHE A 162 -8.52 -10.18 -12.28
CA PHE A 162 -9.41 -9.01 -12.21
C PHE A 162 -10.27 -8.86 -13.48
N SER A 163 -10.49 -9.94 -14.20
CA SER A 163 -11.23 -9.92 -15.44
C SER A 163 -12.74 -9.78 -15.24
N ASN A 164 -13.36 -8.96 -16.06
CA ASN A 164 -14.79 -8.70 -16.09
C ASN A 164 -15.53 -9.32 -17.30
N HIS A 165 -15.00 -10.38 -17.85
CA HIS A 165 -15.54 -10.98 -19.09
C HIS A 165 -16.97 -11.49 -18.98
N ALA A 166 -17.53 -11.60 -17.77
CA ALA A 166 -18.94 -11.95 -17.57
C ALA A 166 -19.90 -10.81 -17.95
N TYR A 167 -19.44 -9.57 -18.10
CA TYR A 167 -20.28 -8.42 -18.42
C TYR A 167 -20.37 -8.20 -19.93
N LYS A 168 -21.56 -8.41 -20.47
CA LYS A 168 -21.86 -8.13 -21.88
C LYS A 168 -22.03 -6.65 -22.23
N MET A 169 -22.09 -5.79 -21.21
CA MET A 169 -22.32 -4.34 -21.33
C MET A 169 -21.02 -3.52 -21.43
N GLY A 170 -19.90 -4.17 -21.67
CA GLY A 170 -18.57 -3.58 -21.65
C GLY A 170 -17.86 -3.79 -20.29
N PRO A 171 -16.58 -4.10 -20.33
CA PRO A 171 -15.83 -4.39 -19.11
C PRO A 171 -15.60 -3.11 -18.30
N MET A 172 -16.06 -3.11 -17.07
CA MET A 172 -15.60 -2.15 -16.05
C MET A 172 -14.49 -2.82 -15.25
N HIS A 173 -13.25 -2.34 -15.43
CA HIS A 173 -12.06 -2.91 -14.76
C HIS A 173 -11.48 -1.97 -13.71
N TRP A 174 -12.22 -0.96 -13.29
CA TRP A 174 -11.76 -0.05 -12.26
C TRP A 174 -11.98 -0.62 -10.86
N GLY A 175 -10.95 -0.58 -10.02
CA GLY A 175 -11.03 -0.95 -8.61
C GLY A 175 -9.93 -0.29 -7.78
N ILE A 176 -10.11 -0.27 -6.47
CA ILE A 176 -9.13 0.24 -5.50
C ILE A 176 -8.87 -0.87 -4.49
N LEU A 177 -7.65 -1.34 -4.44
CA LEU A 177 -7.17 -2.24 -3.40
C LEU A 177 -6.22 -1.43 -2.52
N GLU A 178 -6.74 -1.00 -1.40
CA GLU A 178 -6.01 -0.12 -0.49
C GLU A 178 -4.77 -0.80 0.10
N ARG A 179 -3.93 -0.01 0.72
CA ARG A 179 -2.64 -0.37 1.30
C ARG A 179 -2.61 -1.74 1.96
N GLY A 180 -1.70 -2.59 1.53
CA GLY A 180 -1.44 -3.90 2.13
C GLY A 180 -2.47 -4.98 1.84
N SER A 181 -3.42 -4.72 0.94
CA SER A 181 -4.39 -5.73 0.52
C SER A 181 -3.72 -6.90 -0.19
N LYS A 182 -4.36 -8.07 -0.13
CA LYS A 182 -3.87 -9.31 -0.75
C LYS A 182 -4.99 -10.09 -1.41
N THR A 183 -4.59 -10.89 -2.39
CA THR A 183 -5.43 -11.97 -2.93
C THR A 183 -4.76 -13.31 -2.72
N ALA A 184 -5.54 -14.30 -2.29
CA ALA A 184 -5.08 -15.67 -2.21
C ALA A 184 -4.92 -16.27 -3.63
N SER A 185 -4.27 -17.43 -3.72
CA SER A 185 -4.13 -18.15 -4.99
C SER A 185 -5.48 -18.48 -5.59
N GLY A 186 -5.64 -18.21 -6.89
CA GLY A 186 -6.89 -18.44 -7.63
C GLY A 186 -8.02 -17.46 -7.32
N ALA A 187 -7.74 -16.38 -6.59
CA ALA A 187 -8.74 -15.37 -6.30
C ALA A 187 -9.20 -14.64 -7.58
N TYR A 188 -10.50 -14.47 -7.70
CA TYR A 188 -11.13 -13.72 -8.76
C TYR A 188 -11.92 -12.56 -8.15
N LEU A 189 -11.62 -11.33 -8.56
CA LEU A 189 -12.33 -10.14 -8.12
C LEU A 189 -13.17 -9.57 -9.25
N LEU A 190 -14.45 -9.41 -8.98
CA LEU A 190 -15.36 -8.78 -9.91
C LEU A 190 -15.28 -7.26 -9.77
N MET A 191 -14.75 -6.58 -10.79
CA MET A 191 -14.66 -5.13 -10.82
C MET A 191 -16.00 -4.47 -11.21
N PRO A 192 -16.33 -3.29 -10.68
CA PRO A 192 -15.55 -2.50 -9.74
C PRO A 192 -15.45 -3.14 -8.35
N ALA A 193 -14.29 -3.02 -7.72
CA ALA A 193 -14.04 -3.52 -6.37
C ALA A 193 -13.33 -2.45 -5.54
N THR A 194 -13.66 -2.34 -4.26
CA THR A 194 -12.91 -1.52 -3.31
C THR A 194 -12.64 -2.33 -2.05
N LEU A 195 -11.37 -2.60 -1.79
CA LEU A 195 -10.95 -3.36 -0.61
C LEU A 195 -10.30 -2.42 0.40
N GLY A 196 -10.78 -2.47 1.64
CA GLY A 196 -10.18 -1.72 2.74
C GLY A 196 -8.76 -2.17 3.06
N THR A 197 -8.03 -1.32 3.75
CA THR A 197 -6.61 -1.51 4.07
C THR A 197 -6.35 -2.89 4.68
N TYR A 198 -5.25 -3.52 4.25
CA TYR A 198 -4.78 -4.82 4.76
C TYR A 198 -5.79 -5.97 4.68
N SER A 199 -6.80 -5.86 3.82
CA SER A 199 -7.78 -6.95 3.62
C SER A 199 -7.24 -8.06 2.73
N VAL A 200 -7.73 -9.28 2.91
CA VAL A 200 -7.32 -10.45 2.14
C VAL A 200 -8.54 -11.11 1.51
N CYS A 201 -8.50 -11.35 0.20
CA CYS A 201 -9.57 -11.99 -0.56
C CYS A 201 -9.25 -13.44 -0.89
N PHE A 202 -10.24 -14.31 -0.71
CA PHE A 202 -10.18 -15.73 -0.98
C PHE A 202 -11.33 -16.17 -1.88
N GLY A 203 -11.01 -16.96 -2.92
CA GLY A 203 -11.97 -17.55 -3.81
C GLY A 203 -12.48 -16.60 -4.91
N LYS A 204 -13.60 -16.95 -5.52
CA LYS A 204 -14.22 -16.17 -6.62
C LYS A 204 -15.29 -15.24 -6.06
N LEU A 205 -14.98 -13.95 -6.00
CA LEU A 205 -15.94 -12.93 -5.58
C LEU A 205 -16.80 -12.54 -6.78
N MET A 206 -18.04 -13.00 -6.80
CA MET A 206 -19.00 -12.81 -7.90
C MET A 206 -19.89 -11.57 -7.72
N HIS A 207 -19.67 -10.80 -6.67
CA HIS A 207 -20.29 -9.50 -6.41
C HIS A 207 -19.22 -8.42 -6.34
N HIS A 208 -19.59 -7.17 -6.53
CA HIS A 208 -18.69 -6.03 -6.45
C HIS A 208 -18.33 -5.73 -4.99
N PRO A 209 -17.16 -6.13 -4.47
CA PRO A 209 -16.86 -5.91 -3.07
C PRO A 209 -16.57 -4.43 -2.77
N ASP A 210 -17.13 -3.94 -1.67
CA ASP A 210 -16.74 -2.69 -1.03
C ASP A 210 -16.59 -2.91 0.48
N THR A 211 -15.35 -2.95 0.95
CA THR A 211 -15.00 -3.19 2.35
C THR A 211 -14.16 -2.07 2.96
N ARG A 212 -14.14 -0.86 2.36
CA ARG A 212 -13.34 0.28 2.83
C ARG A 212 -13.51 0.56 4.32
N ASN A 213 -14.73 0.52 4.80
CA ASN A 213 -15.02 0.80 6.21
C ASN A 213 -14.84 -0.39 7.15
N LEU A 214 -14.35 -1.54 6.67
CA LEU A 214 -14.07 -2.73 7.46
C LEU A 214 -12.66 -3.26 7.12
N PRO A 215 -11.61 -2.49 7.46
CA PRO A 215 -10.22 -2.81 7.11
C PRO A 215 -9.72 -4.08 7.81
N PHE A 216 -8.56 -4.57 7.39
CA PHE A 216 -7.92 -5.78 7.95
C PHE A 216 -8.83 -7.01 7.89
N ALA A 217 -9.78 -7.04 6.98
CA ALA A 217 -10.75 -8.12 6.89
C ALA A 217 -10.27 -9.29 6.04
N TYR A 218 -10.79 -10.49 6.32
CA TYR A 218 -10.81 -11.56 5.36
C TYR A 218 -12.17 -11.55 4.64
N LEU A 219 -12.13 -11.53 3.32
CA LEU A 219 -13.29 -11.66 2.46
C LEU A 219 -13.22 -13.01 1.75
N ILE A 220 -14.17 -13.89 2.03
CA ILE A 220 -14.14 -15.29 1.62
C ILE A 220 -15.39 -15.60 0.81
N ALA A 221 -15.19 -16.02 -0.44
CA ALA A 221 -16.26 -16.54 -1.27
C ALA A 221 -16.48 -18.04 -1.02
N ASP A 222 -17.71 -18.43 -0.77
CA ASP A 222 -18.15 -19.83 -0.65
C ASP A 222 -19.46 -20.03 -1.44
N GLY A 223 -19.34 -20.55 -2.65
CA GLY A 223 -20.41 -20.57 -3.63
C GLY A 223 -20.90 -19.16 -3.95
N ASP A 224 -22.20 -18.92 -3.78
CA ASP A 224 -22.83 -17.62 -4.00
C ASP A 224 -22.79 -16.70 -2.76
N LYS A 225 -22.17 -17.14 -1.68
CA LYS A 225 -22.11 -16.39 -0.42
C LYS A 225 -20.74 -15.70 -0.27
N MET A 226 -20.77 -14.50 0.28
CA MET A 226 -19.57 -13.77 0.70
C MET A 226 -19.54 -13.61 2.21
N PHE A 227 -18.52 -14.20 2.83
CA PHE A 227 -18.26 -14.07 4.26
C PHE A 227 -17.23 -12.96 4.49
N LEU A 228 -17.53 -12.09 5.44
CA LEU A 228 -16.62 -11.03 5.88
C LEU A 228 -16.21 -11.28 7.32
N ILE A 229 -14.89 -11.34 7.56
CA ILE A 229 -14.30 -11.55 8.89
C ILE A 229 -13.53 -10.29 9.26
N PRO A 230 -14.17 -9.30 9.90
CA PRO A 230 -13.57 -7.99 10.16
C PRO A 230 -12.37 -8.09 11.10
N GLY A 231 -11.33 -7.28 10.82
CA GLY A 231 -10.15 -7.18 11.68
C GLY A 231 -9.29 -8.45 11.76
N ARG A 232 -9.64 -9.53 11.05
CA ARG A 232 -8.97 -10.84 11.20
C ARG A 232 -7.48 -10.75 10.87
N ASN A 233 -7.12 -9.98 9.87
CA ASN A 233 -5.73 -9.90 9.43
C ASN A 233 -4.80 -9.22 10.46
N ILE A 234 -5.33 -8.40 11.37
CA ILE A 234 -4.54 -7.77 12.45
C ILE A 234 -3.74 -8.81 13.23
N THR A 235 -4.33 -9.99 13.45
CA THR A 235 -3.80 -11.04 14.32
C THR A 235 -3.20 -12.22 13.54
N THR A 236 -2.72 -12.00 12.31
CA THR A 236 -2.13 -13.06 11.49
C THR A 236 -0.61 -12.97 11.42
N VAL A 237 0.03 -14.12 11.32
CA VAL A 237 1.45 -14.25 10.96
C VAL A 237 1.73 -13.52 9.64
N GLY A 238 0.80 -13.61 8.69
CA GLY A 238 0.92 -12.98 7.38
C GLY A 238 1.14 -11.47 7.44
N LEU A 239 0.30 -10.73 8.17
CA LEU A 239 0.46 -9.30 8.36
C LEU A 239 1.72 -8.97 9.18
N TYR A 240 1.95 -9.69 10.28
CA TYR A 240 3.14 -9.49 11.11
C TYR A 240 4.43 -9.58 10.28
N ARG A 241 4.53 -10.59 9.43
CA ARG A 241 5.68 -10.76 8.51
C ARG A 241 5.81 -9.64 7.50
N ASP A 242 4.70 -9.14 6.95
CA ASP A 242 4.74 -8.08 5.94
C ASP A 242 5.23 -6.75 6.52
N ILE A 243 4.70 -6.32 7.66
CA ILE A 243 5.12 -5.07 8.30
C ILE A 243 6.61 -5.07 8.69
N LYS A 244 7.18 -6.25 8.99
CA LYS A 244 8.61 -6.43 9.26
C LYS A 244 9.46 -6.52 8.00
N LYS A 245 8.87 -6.94 6.90
CA LYS A 245 9.54 -7.22 5.64
C LYS A 245 9.73 -5.98 4.76
N TRP A 246 8.71 -5.10 4.70
CA TRP A 246 8.78 -3.93 3.81
C TRP A 246 9.97 -3.01 4.09
N PRO A 247 10.29 -2.61 5.34
CA PRO A 247 11.49 -1.80 5.60
C PRO A 247 12.79 -2.47 5.13
N LYS A 248 12.87 -3.81 5.21
CA LYS A 248 14.04 -4.59 4.79
C LYS A 248 14.13 -4.77 3.26
N ARG A 249 13.03 -4.57 2.56
CA ARG A 249 12.92 -4.69 1.10
C ARG A 249 12.93 -3.35 0.38
N ASP A 250 13.07 -2.27 1.08
CA ASP A 250 13.30 -0.97 0.45
C ASP A 250 14.74 -0.91 -0.04
N LEU A 251 14.91 -1.10 -1.34
CA LEU A 251 16.20 -1.16 -2.02
C LEU A 251 16.69 0.20 -2.50
N ARG A 252 15.90 1.26 -2.29
CA ARG A 252 16.27 2.61 -2.70
C ARG A 252 17.43 3.14 -1.85
N ALA A 253 18.38 3.81 -2.47
CA ALA A 253 19.46 4.48 -1.77
C ALA A 253 18.89 5.55 -0.84
N PRO A 254 19.16 5.51 0.49
CA PRO A 254 18.54 6.42 1.45
C PRO A 254 18.74 7.90 1.12
N GLU A 255 19.90 8.24 0.54
CA GLU A 255 20.32 9.59 0.18
C GLU A 255 19.72 10.10 -1.14
N ASN A 256 19.01 9.26 -1.89
CA ASN A 256 18.50 9.60 -3.22
C ASN A 256 17.10 9.05 -3.50
N ARG A 257 16.28 8.89 -2.48
CA ARG A 257 14.88 8.49 -2.64
C ARG A 257 14.08 9.60 -3.29
N LYS A 258 13.45 9.30 -4.43
CA LYS A 258 12.60 10.25 -5.18
C LYS A 258 11.13 10.06 -4.88
N SER A 259 10.73 8.82 -4.61
CA SER A 259 9.35 8.51 -4.26
C SER A 259 9.15 8.58 -2.75
N ILE A 260 8.11 9.26 -2.30
CA ILE A 260 7.70 9.28 -0.91
C ILE A 260 6.96 7.99 -0.59
N VAL A 261 7.46 7.23 0.38
CA VAL A 261 6.84 5.96 0.79
C VAL A 261 6.86 5.85 2.31
N ASN A 262 5.73 6.09 2.93
CA ASN A 262 5.54 5.89 4.36
C ASN A 262 5.23 4.40 4.64
N LEU A 263 5.93 3.80 5.60
CA LEU A 263 5.82 2.38 5.94
C LEU A 263 4.99 2.11 7.21
N ASP A 264 4.39 3.14 7.80
CA ASP A 264 3.52 2.98 8.98
C ASP A 264 2.28 2.15 8.62
N TRP A 265 2.15 0.97 9.18
CA TRP A 265 0.99 0.11 8.96
C TRP A 265 -0.23 0.56 9.76
N LEU A 266 -0.02 1.12 10.96
CA LEU A 266 -1.02 1.89 11.69
C LEU A 266 -0.68 3.38 11.54
N SER A 267 -1.53 4.09 10.88
CA SER A 267 -1.43 5.51 10.55
C SER A 267 -2.79 6.18 10.76
N PRO A 268 -2.90 7.50 10.78
CA PRO A 268 -4.22 8.15 10.84
C PRO A 268 -5.19 7.65 9.77
N PHE A 269 -4.69 7.32 8.56
CA PHE A 269 -5.49 6.73 7.49
C PHE A 269 -6.08 5.38 7.89
N SER A 270 -5.23 4.37 8.13
CA SER A 270 -5.71 3.02 8.45
C SER A 270 -6.45 2.92 9.78
N VAL A 271 -6.04 3.71 10.79
CA VAL A 271 -6.69 3.75 12.10
C VAL A 271 -8.02 4.50 12.06
N GLY A 272 -8.15 5.52 11.21
CA GLY A 272 -9.42 6.19 10.93
C GLY A 272 -10.46 5.20 10.40
N GLU A 273 -10.06 4.31 9.50
CA GLU A 273 -10.93 3.24 8.99
C GLU A 273 -11.27 2.19 10.07
N VAL A 274 -10.30 1.83 10.93
CA VAL A 274 -10.54 0.96 12.08
C VAL A 274 -11.57 1.55 13.04
N LEU A 275 -11.54 2.87 13.30
CA LEU A 275 -12.54 3.56 14.11
C LEU A 275 -13.93 3.47 13.49
N LYS A 276 -14.04 3.75 12.19
CA LYS A 276 -15.30 3.63 11.43
C LYS A 276 -15.81 2.18 11.48
N GLY A 277 -14.94 1.22 11.23
CA GLY A 277 -15.26 -0.22 11.26
C GLY A 277 -15.73 -0.73 12.63
N LYS A 278 -15.04 -0.34 13.70
CA LYS A 278 -15.45 -0.70 15.06
C LYS A 278 -16.87 -0.20 15.34
N LYS A 279 -17.17 1.05 15.01
CA LYS A 279 -18.50 1.64 15.19
C LYS A 279 -19.58 0.91 14.38
N ILE A 280 -19.28 0.51 13.14
CA ILE A 280 -20.20 -0.29 12.31
C ILE A 280 -20.51 -1.62 12.99
N LEU A 281 -19.51 -2.36 13.49
CA LEU A 281 -19.72 -3.64 14.14
C LEU A 281 -20.51 -3.50 15.46
N GLU A 282 -20.22 -2.46 16.24
CA GLU A 282 -20.96 -2.16 17.47
C GLU A 282 -22.43 -1.83 17.17
N ASN A 283 -22.70 -1.02 16.16
CA ASN A 283 -24.06 -0.70 15.74
C ASN A 283 -24.82 -1.95 15.22
N LEU A 284 -24.16 -2.81 14.43
CA LEU A 284 -24.77 -4.05 13.96
C LEU A 284 -25.18 -4.94 15.13
N ARG A 285 -24.33 -5.05 16.15
CA ARG A 285 -24.63 -5.81 17.37
C ARG A 285 -25.78 -5.19 18.15
N GLU A 286 -25.77 -3.87 18.32
CA GLU A 286 -26.82 -3.15 19.07
C GLU A 286 -28.20 -3.31 18.40
N VAL A 287 -28.27 -3.13 17.08
CA VAL A 287 -29.55 -3.19 16.33
C VAL A 287 -30.07 -4.62 16.20
N THR A 288 -29.20 -5.59 16.00
CA THR A 288 -29.61 -6.99 15.74
C THR A 288 -29.68 -7.83 17.00
N GLY A 289 -28.94 -7.45 18.06
CA GLY A 289 -28.80 -8.22 19.30
C GLY A 289 -27.76 -9.33 19.23
N ASP A 290 -27.43 -9.91 20.38
CA ASP A 290 -26.37 -10.93 20.54
C ASP A 290 -26.83 -12.38 20.27
N ASN A 291 -28.14 -12.62 20.18
CA ASN A 291 -28.73 -13.98 20.08
C ASN A 291 -28.88 -14.42 18.60
N VAL A 292 -27.92 -14.11 17.75
CA VAL A 292 -27.92 -14.49 16.33
C VAL A 292 -26.67 -15.28 15.99
N SER A 293 -26.77 -16.15 14.99
CA SER A 293 -25.61 -16.91 14.49
C SER A 293 -24.75 -16.09 13.54
N GLN A 294 -25.33 -15.07 12.90
CA GLN A 294 -24.67 -14.23 11.90
C GLN A 294 -25.35 -12.86 11.81
N TYR A 295 -24.58 -11.87 11.33
CA TYR A 295 -25.03 -10.54 10.98
C TYR A 295 -24.93 -10.34 9.49
N LEU A 296 -25.73 -9.43 8.94
CA LEU A 296 -25.67 -9.01 7.55
C LEU A 296 -25.17 -7.57 7.46
N TYR A 297 -24.15 -7.35 6.65
CA TYR A 297 -23.65 -6.03 6.32
C TYR A 297 -23.58 -5.90 4.79
N HIS A 298 -24.49 -5.11 4.22
CA HIS A 298 -24.76 -5.15 2.77
C HIS A 298 -25.05 -6.59 2.34
N GLU A 299 -24.27 -7.13 1.40
CA GLU A 299 -24.38 -8.50 0.89
C GLU A 299 -23.46 -9.51 1.61
N TYR A 300 -22.70 -9.04 2.63
CA TYR A 300 -21.78 -9.89 3.36
C TYR A 300 -22.44 -10.54 4.58
N ILE A 301 -22.06 -11.80 4.80
CA ILE A 301 -22.38 -12.54 6.01
C ILE A 301 -21.21 -12.40 6.99
N ILE A 302 -21.47 -11.86 8.16
CA ILE A 302 -20.50 -11.77 9.26
C ILE A 302 -20.92 -12.78 10.32
N PRO A 303 -20.20 -13.90 10.52
CA PRO A 303 -20.48 -14.83 11.62
C PRO A 303 -20.46 -14.11 12.97
N ALA A 304 -21.35 -14.44 13.89
CA ALA A 304 -21.47 -13.74 15.17
C ALA A 304 -20.13 -13.75 15.95
N THR A 305 -19.45 -14.89 15.99
CA THR A 305 -18.13 -14.99 16.63
C THR A 305 -17.07 -14.10 15.96
N SER A 306 -17.19 -13.87 14.65
CA SER A 306 -16.27 -13.01 13.89
C SER A 306 -16.53 -11.53 14.14
N LEU A 307 -17.80 -11.14 14.31
CA LEU A 307 -18.15 -9.78 14.69
C LEU A 307 -17.56 -9.40 16.05
N HIS A 308 -17.77 -10.25 17.06
CA HIS A 308 -17.23 -10.01 18.42
C HIS A 308 -15.70 -9.96 18.45
N LYS A 309 -15.05 -10.86 17.72
CA LYS A 309 -13.58 -10.84 17.55
C LYS A 309 -13.12 -9.60 16.80
N GLY A 310 -13.84 -9.18 15.76
CA GLY A 310 -13.54 -7.98 14.99
C GLY A 310 -13.51 -6.72 15.85
N ILE A 311 -14.52 -6.53 16.71
CA ILE A 311 -14.54 -5.42 17.67
C ILE A 311 -13.31 -5.47 18.59
N LYS A 312 -12.97 -6.66 19.13
CA LYS A 312 -11.78 -6.85 19.98
C LYS A 312 -10.49 -6.53 19.22
N TYR A 313 -10.34 -6.99 17.99
CA TYR A 313 -9.13 -6.80 17.21
C TYR A 313 -8.95 -5.34 16.81
N TYR A 314 -10.02 -4.66 16.46
CA TYR A 314 -9.99 -3.23 16.22
C TYR A 314 -9.58 -2.46 17.49
N ASP A 315 -10.11 -2.81 18.65
CA ASP A 315 -9.73 -2.20 19.92
C ASP A 315 -8.23 -2.41 20.24
N ILE A 316 -7.70 -3.59 19.99
CA ILE A 316 -6.26 -3.88 20.11
C ILE A 316 -5.44 -2.96 19.20
N ALA A 317 -5.81 -2.82 17.92
CA ALA A 317 -5.11 -1.95 16.97
C ALA A 317 -5.13 -0.48 17.41
N LEU A 318 -6.28 0.02 17.89
CA LEU A 318 -6.42 1.39 18.38
C LEU A 318 -5.48 1.67 19.57
N ARG A 319 -5.45 0.78 20.56
CA ARG A 319 -4.57 0.93 21.75
C ARG A 319 -3.10 0.82 21.39
N ILE A 320 -2.73 -0.09 20.48
CA ILE A 320 -1.35 -0.19 19.98
C ILE A 320 -0.94 1.12 19.29
N TYR A 321 -1.80 1.65 18.44
CA TYR A 321 -1.51 2.90 17.74
C TYR A 321 -1.33 4.08 18.69
N MET A 322 -2.32 4.32 19.56
CA MET A 322 -2.30 5.43 20.53
C MET A 322 -1.04 5.38 21.41
N GLY A 323 -0.76 4.22 21.99
CA GLY A 323 0.39 4.04 22.86
C GLY A 323 1.73 4.19 22.13
N ALA A 324 1.85 3.67 20.90
CA ALA A 324 3.06 3.81 20.11
C ALA A 324 3.36 5.26 19.72
N VAL A 325 2.33 6.03 19.35
CA VAL A 325 2.49 7.46 19.03
C VAL A 325 2.81 8.26 20.27
N LEU A 326 2.08 8.05 21.37
CA LEU A 326 2.32 8.74 22.64
C LEU A 326 3.74 8.47 23.18
N LYS A 327 4.20 7.21 23.16
CA LYS A 327 5.56 6.83 23.54
C LYS A 327 6.63 7.59 22.74
N ARG A 328 6.40 7.79 21.44
CA ARG A 328 7.28 8.57 20.57
C ARG A 328 7.28 10.05 20.94
N VAL A 329 6.11 10.60 21.23
CA VAL A 329 5.97 11.99 21.65
C VAL A 329 6.68 12.23 23.00
N LEU A 330 6.43 11.37 23.99
CA LEU A 330 7.07 11.45 25.32
C LEU A 330 8.61 11.41 25.28
N LYS A 331 9.19 10.67 24.32
CA LYS A 331 10.65 10.66 24.12
C LYS A 331 11.20 12.02 23.67
N ARG A 332 10.40 12.83 22.98
CA ARG A 332 10.78 14.15 22.47
C ARG A 332 10.32 15.28 23.37
N ASP A 333 9.12 15.16 23.93
CA ASP A 333 8.47 16.13 24.80
C ASP A 333 7.78 15.43 25.98
N PRO A 334 8.47 15.33 27.14
CA PRO A 334 7.90 14.71 28.35
C PRO A 334 6.71 15.48 28.94
N SER A 335 6.48 16.74 28.55
CA SER A 335 5.36 17.56 29.04
C SER A 335 4.04 17.28 28.31
N ILE A 336 4.09 16.51 27.23
CA ILE A 336 2.93 16.15 26.39
C ILE A 336 2.21 17.42 25.90
N THR A 337 2.98 18.34 25.32
CA THR A 337 2.40 19.59 24.81
C THR A 337 1.30 19.30 23.78
N PRO A 338 0.10 19.87 23.94
CA PRO A 338 -0.95 19.78 22.94
C PRO A 338 -0.48 20.26 21.57
N PRO A 339 -1.00 19.73 20.47
CA PRO A 339 -0.62 20.16 19.13
C PRO A 339 -0.86 21.66 18.91
N SER A 340 0.11 22.33 18.30
CA SER A 340 0.03 23.75 17.97
C SER A 340 -0.71 24.03 16.67
N THR A 341 -0.92 23.02 15.84
CA THR A 341 -1.60 23.09 14.54
C THR A 341 -2.94 22.36 14.55
N GLN A 342 -3.84 22.77 13.65
CA GLN A 342 -5.07 22.04 13.34
C GLN A 342 -4.89 21.14 12.11
N ILE A 343 -3.76 21.24 11.39
CA ILE A 343 -3.46 20.39 10.25
C ILE A 343 -3.27 18.95 10.77
N GLY A 344 -3.97 18.03 10.14
CA GLY A 344 -4.00 16.63 10.56
C GLY A 344 -5.35 16.19 11.10
N LEU A 345 -6.22 17.11 11.55
CA LEU A 345 -7.59 16.74 11.94
C LEU A 345 -8.41 16.28 10.73
N GLY A 346 -9.44 15.48 10.99
CA GLY A 346 -10.33 14.93 9.98
C GLY A 346 -9.83 13.65 9.34
N ASP A 347 -10.30 13.37 8.14
CA ASP A 347 -9.93 12.17 7.38
C ASP A 347 -8.53 12.30 6.77
N TRP A 348 -7.93 11.15 6.53
CA TRP A 348 -6.62 11.02 5.88
C TRP A 348 -6.73 10.16 4.64
N ASP A 349 -5.80 10.33 3.71
CA ASP A 349 -5.69 9.55 2.49
C ASP A 349 -4.29 8.94 2.31
N ASP A 350 -4.17 7.96 1.40
CA ASP A 350 -2.93 7.33 0.96
C ASP A 350 -2.74 7.52 -0.55
N LEU A 351 -1.99 8.53 -0.92
CA LEU A 351 -1.61 8.76 -2.32
C LEU A 351 -0.45 7.85 -2.74
N SER A 352 -0.70 6.53 -2.76
CA SER A 352 0.27 5.52 -3.18
C SER A 352 1.60 5.57 -2.41
N GLY A 353 1.53 5.71 -1.09
CA GLY A 353 2.68 5.75 -0.20
C GLY A 353 2.80 7.05 0.59
N LEU A 354 2.39 8.19 0.05
CA LEU A 354 2.28 9.44 0.80
C LEU A 354 0.98 9.45 1.62
N LEU A 355 1.12 9.43 2.93
CA LEU A 355 0.01 9.57 3.88
C LEU A 355 -0.19 11.05 4.20
N LEU A 356 -1.40 11.56 3.99
CA LEU A 356 -1.68 12.99 4.19
C LEU A 356 -3.10 13.23 4.70
N PRO A 357 -3.32 14.35 5.43
CA PRO A 357 -4.68 14.82 5.72
C PRO A 357 -5.42 15.20 4.43
N VAL A 358 -6.68 14.81 4.30
CA VAL A 358 -7.53 15.20 3.17
C VAL A 358 -7.59 16.72 2.99
N SER A 359 -7.53 17.51 4.09
CA SER A 359 -7.47 18.97 4.03
C SER A 359 -6.25 19.51 3.27
N GLU A 360 -5.09 18.81 3.35
CA GLU A 360 -3.89 19.20 2.61
C GLU A 360 -3.98 18.79 1.14
N GLU A 361 -4.60 17.65 0.84
CA GLU A 361 -4.90 17.24 -0.53
C GLU A 361 -5.84 18.25 -1.20
N GLU A 362 -6.94 18.61 -0.55
CA GLU A 362 -7.88 19.62 -1.04
C GLU A 362 -7.20 20.98 -1.27
N ARG A 363 -6.27 21.37 -0.38
CA ARG A 363 -5.49 22.60 -0.54
C ARG A 363 -4.63 22.56 -1.79
N ILE A 364 -3.91 21.46 -2.04
CA ILE A 364 -3.10 21.29 -3.26
C ILE A 364 -3.99 21.32 -4.51
N ILE A 365 -5.15 20.66 -4.47
CA ILE A 365 -6.10 20.65 -5.59
C ILE A 365 -6.59 22.08 -5.90
N ASN A 366 -6.91 22.86 -4.87
CA ASN A 366 -7.34 24.25 -5.04
C ASN A 366 -6.17 25.12 -5.55
N ASP A 367 -4.98 25.00 -4.99
CA ASP A 367 -3.79 25.72 -5.45
C ASP A 367 -3.46 25.43 -6.91
N LEU A 368 -3.64 24.17 -7.38
CA LEU A 368 -3.49 23.80 -8.79
C LEU A 368 -4.55 24.48 -9.68
N LYS A 369 -5.81 24.50 -9.25
CA LYS A 369 -6.91 25.15 -10.00
C LYS A 369 -6.72 26.66 -10.09
N ASP A 370 -6.37 27.28 -8.99
CA ASP A 370 -6.18 28.72 -8.87
C ASP A 370 -4.90 29.21 -9.54
N GLY A 371 -4.00 28.28 -9.94
CA GLY A 371 -2.71 28.61 -10.58
C GLY A 371 -1.65 29.07 -9.58
N ASN A 372 -1.80 28.73 -8.31
CA ASN A 372 -0.78 28.95 -7.27
C ASN A 372 0.35 27.92 -7.30
N ILE A 373 0.19 26.84 -8.08
CA ILE A 373 1.22 25.86 -8.42
C ILE A 373 1.41 25.91 -9.94
N GLU A 374 2.55 26.41 -10.38
CA GLU A 374 2.85 26.67 -11.79
C GLU A 374 3.82 25.65 -12.39
N THR A 375 4.52 24.88 -11.55
CA THR A 375 5.52 23.91 -11.99
C THR A 375 5.37 22.55 -11.29
N ILE A 376 5.87 21.51 -11.95
CA ILE A 376 5.94 20.17 -11.32
C ILE A 376 6.85 20.19 -10.09
N GLN A 377 7.91 21.01 -10.10
CA GLN A 377 8.81 21.13 -8.95
C GLN A 377 8.09 21.71 -7.72
N GLU A 378 7.28 22.74 -7.89
CA GLU A 378 6.47 23.30 -6.79
C GLU A 378 5.47 22.27 -6.25
N LEU A 379 4.85 21.44 -7.11
CA LEU A 379 3.98 20.37 -6.68
C LEU A 379 4.73 19.32 -5.85
N ILE A 380 5.94 18.94 -6.28
CA ILE A 380 6.80 18.01 -5.54
C ILE A 380 7.14 18.60 -4.17
N GLU A 381 7.54 19.86 -4.09
CA GLU A 381 7.86 20.54 -2.83
C GLU A 381 6.67 20.58 -1.85
N ARG A 382 5.43 20.68 -2.36
CA ARG A 382 4.23 20.55 -1.51
C ARG A 382 4.12 19.15 -0.89
N PHE A 383 4.33 18.10 -1.67
CA PHE A 383 4.31 16.73 -1.16
C PHE A 383 5.44 16.44 -0.19
N GLU A 384 6.66 16.91 -0.49
CA GLU A 384 7.82 16.79 0.41
C GLU A 384 7.59 17.51 1.74
N ASN A 385 6.97 18.69 1.71
CA ASN A 385 6.63 19.42 2.93
C ASN A 385 5.60 18.68 3.78
N ILE A 386 4.61 18.04 3.17
CA ILE A 386 3.62 17.21 3.89
C ILE A 386 4.30 16.02 4.55
N ASP A 387 5.18 15.31 3.83
CA ASP A 387 5.92 14.18 4.38
C ASP A 387 6.86 14.61 5.53
N ALA A 388 7.56 15.69 5.37
CA ALA A 388 8.43 16.25 6.42
C ALA A 388 7.67 16.59 7.72
N ASN A 389 6.42 17.04 7.60
CA ASN A 389 5.55 17.37 8.73
C ASN A 389 4.62 16.22 9.16
N TYR A 390 4.73 15.05 8.54
CA TYR A 390 3.85 13.92 8.81
C TYR A 390 3.70 13.60 10.31
N ARG A 391 4.79 13.63 11.07
CA ARG A 391 4.77 13.29 12.52
C ARG A 391 4.05 14.33 13.36
N GLU A 392 4.07 15.60 12.97
CA GLU A 392 3.33 16.67 13.64
C GLU A 392 1.83 16.54 13.35
N TYR A 393 1.46 16.33 12.09
CA TYR A 393 0.07 16.13 11.69
C TYR A 393 -0.50 14.83 12.27
N GLN A 394 0.30 13.77 12.32
CA GLN A 394 -0.05 12.52 13.01
C GLN A 394 -0.32 12.76 14.49
N TRP A 395 0.50 13.59 15.19
CA TRP A 395 0.27 13.91 16.58
C TRP A 395 -1.03 14.70 16.78
N THR A 396 -1.31 15.68 15.94
CA THR A 396 -2.56 16.44 15.98
C THR A 396 -3.77 15.52 15.92
N TRP A 397 -3.79 14.60 14.97
CA TRP A 397 -4.86 13.62 14.83
C TRP A 397 -4.96 12.68 16.03
N THR A 398 -3.81 12.15 16.45
CA THR A 398 -3.76 11.16 17.53
C THR A 398 -4.13 11.77 18.88
N TYR A 399 -3.73 13.00 19.15
CA TYR A 399 -4.11 13.72 20.37
C TYR A 399 -5.63 13.81 20.51
N LYS A 400 -6.29 14.26 19.45
CA LYS A 400 -7.76 14.33 19.39
C LYS A 400 -8.38 12.95 19.58
N MET A 401 -7.87 11.95 18.88
CA MET A 401 -8.34 10.57 19.00
C MET A 401 -8.22 10.03 20.42
N ILE A 402 -7.10 10.27 21.10
CA ILE A 402 -6.90 9.86 22.50
C ILE A 402 -7.93 10.54 23.39
N CYS A 403 -8.10 11.86 23.26
CA CYS A 403 -9.07 12.61 24.06
C CYS A 403 -10.48 12.04 23.87
N ASP A 404 -10.89 11.78 22.63
CA ASP A 404 -12.22 11.22 22.33
C ASP A 404 -12.38 9.79 22.85
N TYR A 405 -11.35 8.96 22.69
CA TYR A 405 -11.40 7.54 23.11
C TYR A 405 -11.47 7.37 24.63
N TYR A 406 -10.74 8.19 25.38
CA TYR A 406 -10.72 8.14 26.85
C TYR A 406 -11.70 9.11 27.52
N GLY A 407 -12.39 9.95 26.77
CA GLY A 407 -13.34 10.95 27.30
C GLY A 407 -12.67 12.03 28.14
N ILE A 408 -11.48 12.48 27.75
CA ILE A 408 -10.68 13.50 28.43
C ILE A 408 -10.52 14.73 27.57
N SER A 409 -10.34 15.91 28.19
CA SER A 409 -10.14 17.18 27.49
C SER A 409 -8.69 17.44 27.10
N GLU A 410 -7.75 16.92 27.90
CA GLU A 410 -6.30 17.01 27.69
C GLU A 410 -5.61 15.76 28.27
N ILE A 411 -4.41 15.46 27.79
CA ILE A 411 -3.66 14.27 28.22
C ILE A 411 -2.75 14.68 29.37
N THR A 412 -3.07 14.24 30.57
CA THR A 412 -2.21 14.39 31.76
C THR A 412 -1.14 13.29 31.84
N LEU A 413 -0.17 13.42 32.74
CA LEU A 413 0.81 12.36 32.99
C LEU A 413 0.15 11.09 33.55
N GLU A 414 -0.92 11.22 34.34
CA GLU A 414 -1.71 10.09 34.81
C GLU A 414 -2.41 9.37 33.66
N ASP A 415 -3.01 10.13 32.74
CA ASP A 415 -3.61 9.58 31.52
C ASP A 415 -2.55 8.89 30.64
N ALA A 416 -1.38 9.48 30.50
CA ALA A 416 -0.28 8.90 29.75
C ALA A 416 0.15 7.54 30.31
N ASN A 417 0.23 7.41 31.64
CA ASN A 417 0.53 6.15 32.30
C ASN A 417 -0.57 5.09 32.04
N ARG A 418 -1.84 5.49 32.17
CA ARG A 418 -2.98 4.61 31.85
C ARG A 418 -2.94 4.15 30.39
N ILE A 419 -2.71 5.04 29.45
CA ILE A 419 -2.60 4.73 28.03
C ILE A 419 -1.43 3.77 27.77
N HIS A 420 -0.30 3.99 28.44
CA HIS A 420 0.86 3.10 28.34
C HIS A 420 0.55 1.69 28.86
N GLU A 421 -0.12 1.55 30.01
CA GLU A 421 -0.55 0.25 30.50
C GLU A 421 -1.49 -0.47 29.52
N ASP A 422 -2.45 0.27 28.95
CA ASP A 422 -3.37 -0.26 27.95
C ASP A 422 -2.65 -0.68 26.66
N TYR A 423 -1.65 0.07 26.24
CA TYR A 423 -0.75 -0.27 25.14
C TYR A 423 -0.03 -1.61 25.40
N ILE A 424 0.58 -1.77 26.56
CA ILE A 424 1.28 -3.02 26.91
C ILE A 424 0.31 -4.20 26.94
N LYS A 425 -0.88 -4.05 27.53
CA LYS A 425 -1.93 -5.08 27.53
C LYS A 425 -2.35 -5.45 26.10
N ALA A 426 -2.55 -4.45 25.24
CA ALA A 426 -2.91 -4.65 23.84
C ALA A 426 -1.80 -5.34 23.04
N ARG A 427 -0.55 -4.96 23.23
CA ARG A 427 0.62 -5.62 22.61
C ARG A 427 0.72 -7.08 23.00
N ARG A 428 0.60 -7.41 24.28
CA ARG A 428 0.59 -8.80 24.78
C ARG A 428 -0.55 -9.61 24.17
N SER A 429 -1.75 -9.01 24.10
CA SER A 429 -2.92 -9.67 23.49
C SER A 429 -2.70 -9.91 22.00
N TRP A 430 -2.14 -8.94 21.28
CA TRP A 430 -1.81 -9.05 19.87
C TRP A 430 -0.82 -10.19 19.59
N ILE A 431 0.29 -10.23 20.32
CA ILE A 431 1.30 -11.29 20.20
C ILE A 431 0.70 -12.68 20.54
N ALA A 432 -0.13 -12.77 21.58
CA ALA A 432 -0.80 -14.03 21.93
C ALA A 432 -1.72 -14.53 20.80
N GLU A 433 -2.44 -13.65 20.11
CA GLU A 433 -3.28 -14.03 18.96
C GLU A 433 -2.44 -14.44 17.74
N ILE A 434 -1.30 -13.75 17.47
CA ILE A 434 -0.37 -14.15 16.41
C ILE A 434 0.24 -15.52 16.69
N LYS A 435 0.60 -15.84 17.95
CA LYS A 435 1.10 -17.17 18.33
C LYS A 435 0.07 -18.26 18.03
N LYS A 436 -1.20 -18.03 18.38
CA LYS A 436 -2.30 -18.98 18.05
C LYS A 436 -2.49 -19.17 16.55
N ASP A 437 -2.25 -18.12 15.76
CA ASP A 437 -2.30 -18.20 14.29
C ASP A 437 -1.11 -19.00 13.77
N ALA A 438 0.09 -18.76 14.31
CA ALA A 438 1.30 -19.50 13.98
C ALA A 438 1.17 -20.98 14.28
N GLU A 439 0.65 -21.35 15.45
CA GLU A 439 0.42 -22.76 15.82
C GLU A 439 -0.40 -23.49 14.75
N LYS A 440 -1.43 -22.83 14.20
CA LYS A 440 -2.25 -23.41 13.14
C LYS A 440 -1.52 -23.52 11.80
N GLU A 441 -0.80 -22.45 11.40
CA GLU A 441 -0.05 -22.44 10.14
C GLU A 441 1.07 -23.48 10.15
N PHE A 442 1.83 -23.57 11.24
CA PHE A 442 2.92 -24.54 11.37
C PHE A 442 2.41 -25.98 11.50
N ALA A 443 1.26 -26.20 12.12
CA ALA A 443 0.65 -27.53 12.20
C ALA A 443 0.12 -28.06 10.86
N MET A 444 -0.16 -27.18 9.88
CA MET A 444 -0.58 -27.58 8.53
C MET A 444 0.60 -27.91 7.60
N GLY A 445 1.83 -27.54 7.98
CA GLY A 445 3.06 -27.81 7.21
C GLY A 445 3.96 -28.79 7.95
N ASP A 446 4.78 -29.50 7.21
CA ASP A 446 5.88 -30.32 7.76
C ASP A 446 7.06 -29.41 8.12
N VAL A 447 6.87 -28.57 9.14
CA VAL A 447 7.87 -27.58 9.56
C VAL A 447 8.56 -28.07 10.82
N GLU A 448 9.90 -27.99 10.83
CA GLU A 448 10.70 -28.36 11.99
C GLU A 448 10.30 -27.55 13.23
N GLU A 449 10.15 -28.21 14.38
CA GLU A 449 9.75 -27.61 15.66
C GLU A 449 10.68 -26.46 16.08
N GLU A 450 11.96 -26.52 15.70
CA GLU A 450 12.94 -25.46 15.94
C GLU A 450 12.57 -24.15 15.21
N VAL A 451 12.08 -24.21 13.99
CA VAL A 451 11.67 -23.03 13.20
C VAL A 451 10.47 -22.36 13.88
N PHE A 452 9.52 -23.16 14.36
CA PHE A 452 8.38 -22.63 15.11
C PHE A 452 8.82 -21.98 16.43
N ARG A 453 9.69 -22.62 17.22
CA ARG A 453 10.23 -22.03 18.47
C ARG A 453 10.94 -20.72 18.21
N ASN A 454 11.86 -20.68 17.22
CA ASN A 454 12.58 -19.46 16.87
C ASN A 454 11.62 -18.31 16.50
N PHE A 455 10.53 -18.61 15.80
CA PHE A 455 9.52 -17.62 15.48
C PHE A 455 8.79 -17.11 16.76
N VAL A 456 8.38 -18.02 17.66
CA VAL A 456 7.72 -17.69 18.94
C VAL A 456 8.65 -16.84 19.82
N ASP A 457 9.92 -17.23 19.92
CA ASP A 457 10.93 -16.49 20.69
C ASP A 457 11.14 -15.06 20.13
N SER A 458 11.11 -14.90 18.82
CA SER A 458 11.19 -13.58 18.19
C SER A 458 9.99 -12.69 18.51
N LEU A 459 8.81 -13.27 18.73
CA LEU A 459 7.62 -12.53 19.15
C LEU A 459 7.70 -12.11 20.63
N ASP A 460 8.27 -12.96 21.50
CA ASP A 460 8.45 -12.64 22.91
C ASP A 460 9.46 -11.52 23.13
N GLN A 461 10.57 -11.51 22.39
CA GLN A 461 11.57 -10.44 22.41
C GLN A 461 10.96 -9.07 22.08
N GLU A 462 9.92 -9.00 21.26
CA GLU A 462 9.22 -7.73 20.97
C GLU A 462 8.44 -7.18 22.16
N ILE A 463 8.00 -8.04 23.08
CA ILE A 463 7.34 -7.60 24.32
C ILE A 463 8.39 -7.09 25.32
N ASP A 464 9.51 -7.80 25.43
CA ASP A 464 10.57 -7.47 26.40
C ASP A 464 11.29 -6.17 26.02
N TYR A 465 11.45 -5.88 24.74
CA TYR A 465 12.05 -4.63 24.26
C TYR A 465 11.18 -3.38 24.55
N GLU A 466 9.90 -3.56 24.84
CA GLU A 466 8.95 -2.48 25.12
C GLU A 466 8.76 -2.19 26.63
N ASN A 467 9.17 -3.13 27.51
CA ASN A 467 9.19 -2.94 28.97
C ASN A 467 10.44 -2.15 29.39
#